data_c2290a722002c53f8e60ec4db8ef8ea7
#
_entry.id   c2290a722002c53f8e60ec4db8ef8ea7
#
_cell.length_a   1.000
_cell.length_b   1.000
_cell.length_c   1.000
_cell.angle_alpha   90.00
_cell.angle_beta   90.00
_cell.angle_gamma   90.00
#
_symmetry.space_group_name_H-M   'P 1'
#
loop_
_entity.id
_entity.type
_entity.pdbx_description
1 polymer ?
#
loop_
_entity_poly.entity_id
_entity_poly.type
_entity_poly.pdbx_seq_one_letter_code
_entity_poly.pdbx_strand_id
1 'polypeptide(L)'
;MKKANRKDLAHAVIFVVLAAVLIHCASIIMRPVHNSYGSTWDAYLCEPEDSIDVLFLGSRYAYCDWNPEIMYAASGLTGYVMAGSEQTPSITYWYLKQALKTQSPKVVVMEGSSFFFEMYQNYTQINLDYMPRGINRARAILDAAEPDKRLGLFFNLYFYHDRWKELTREDIAKLITPASADVNKGYTYVDNVYDTKGSTPYHREPSKDTEAYAKHLEAFEKIAELCGDKGIDLIVTINPTFSQCSPEIYDKLEKDLTGIAPEADFELLADSFDEIGLDISRDLYDGGHLNFYGACKFSEWTGKMLLDKGYSPREQTKENTAAWDDGAQYWLNLRDNAQSAAS
;
A
#
# COMPACT_ATOMS: atom_id res chain seq x y z
N MET A 1 -7.96 -49.24 26.28
CA MET A 1 -7.33 -47.91 26.18
C MET A 1 -6.92 -47.44 27.57
N LYS A 2 -5.61 -47.29 27.85
CA LYS A 2 -5.13 -46.72 29.14
C LYS A 2 -5.64 -45.29 29.27
N LYS A 3 -6.29 -44.94 30.39
CA LYS A 3 -6.63 -43.56 30.69
C LYS A 3 -5.33 -42.75 30.75
N ALA A 4 -5.20 -41.71 29.91
CA ALA A 4 -4.07 -40.80 29.94
C ALA A 4 -3.95 -40.19 31.34
N ASN A 5 -2.76 -40.30 31.92
CA ASN A 5 -2.49 -39.74 33.24
C ASN A 5 -2.43 -38.18 33.09
N ARG A 6 -2.85 -37.46 34.12
CA ARG A 6 -2.77 -35.97 34.13
C ARG A 6 -1.36 -35.44 33.81
N LYS A 7 -0.32 -36.20 34.22
CA LYS A 7 1.08 -35.84 33.88
C LYS A 7 1.38 -36.00 32.40
N ASP A 8 0.89 -37.08 31.76
CA ASP A 8 1.08 -37.32 30.32
C ASP A 8 0.37 -36.22 29.50
N LEU A 9 -0.83 -35.82 29.93
CA LEU A 9 -1.56 -34.69 29.30
C LEU A 9 -0.80 -33.38 29.46
N ALA A 10 -0.27 -33.11 30.66
CA ALA A 10 0.53 -31.90 30.89
C ALA A 10 1.80 -31.85 30.01
N HIS A 11 2.53 -32.98 29.91
CA HIS A 11 3.70 -33.06 29.03
C HIS A 11 3.32 -32.88 27.55
N ALA A 12 2.20 -33.45 27.08
CA ALA A 12 1.73 -33.26 25.73
C ALA A 12 1.37 -31.79 25.46
N VAL A 13 0.71 -31.12 26.39
CA VAL A 13 0.38 -29.67 26.26
C VAL A 13 1.66 -28.84 26.20
N ILE A 14 2.62 -29.09 27.12
CA ILE A 14 3.91 -28.36 27.12
C ILE A 14 4.64 -28.58 25.78
N PHE A 15 4.68 -29.79 25.28
CA PHE A 15 5.31 -30.13 23.99
C PHE A 15 4.65 -29.35 22.84
N VAL A 16 3.31 -29.34 22.77
CA VAL A 16 2.57 -28.60 21.74
C VAL A 16 2.83 -27.10 21.82
N VAL A 17 2.85 -26.53 23.03
CA VAL A 17 3.15 -25.10 23.23
C VAL A 17 4.57 -24.78 22.78
N LEU A 18 5.56 -25.57 23.20
CA LEU A 18 6.95 -25.36 22.79
C LEU A 18 7.14 -25.51 21.26
N ALA A 19 6.51 -26.50 20.66
CA ALA A 19 6.53 -26.68 19.20
C ALA A 19 5.90 -25.49 18.49
N ALA A 20 4.75 -24.99 18.97
CA ALA A 20 4.10 -23.81 18.41
C ALA A 20 4.97 -22.55 18.52
N VAL A 21 5.64 -22.34 19.67
CA VAL A 21 6.58 -21.22 19.85
C VAL A 21 7.77 -21.35 18.89
N LEU A 22 8.37 -22.52 18.76
CA LEU A 22 9.49 -22.74 17.84
C LEU A 22 9.09 -22.49 16.38
N ILE A 23 7.93 -23.00 15.96
CA ILE A 23 7.39 -22.77 14.62
C ILE A 23 7.12 -21.28 14.40
N HIS A 24 6.60 -20.58 15.40
CA HIS A 24 6.35 -19.16 15.33
C HIS A 24 7.65 -18.35 15.17
N CYS A 25 8.67 -18.63 16.00
CA CYS A 25 9.98 -18.01 15.89
C CYS A 25 10.65 -18.30 14.52
N ALA A 26 10.61 -19.55 14.07
CA ALA A 26 11.11 -19.92 12.77
C ALA A 26 10.38 -19.19 11.63
N SER A 27 9.06 -19.04 11.72
CA SER A 27 8.26 -18.28 10.76
C SER A 27 8.67 -16.81 10.68
N ILE A 28 9.02 -16.19 11.82
CA ILE A 28 9.51 -14.80 11.85
C ILE A 28 10.91 -14.71 11.22
N ILE A 29 11.83 -15.58 11.62
CA ILE A 29 13.22 -15.57 11.14
C ILE A 29 13.27 -15.83 9.63
N MET A 30 12.52 -16.82 9.17
CA MET A 30 12.55 -17.26 7.77
C MET A 30 11.86 -16.27 6.82
N ARG A 31 10.90 -15.44 7.27
CA ARG A 31 10.31 -14.40 6.44
C ARG A 31 11.37 -13.34 6.13
N PRO A 32 11.59 -12.96 4.85
CA PRO A 32 12.58 -11.92 4.52
C PRO A 32 12.34 -10.61 5.28
N VAL A 33 13.41 -9.91 5.61
CA VAL A 33 13.31 -8.47 5.91
C VAL A 33 13.03 -7.78 4.59
N HIS A 34 11.93 -7.06 4.53
CA HIS A 34 11.50 -6.44 3.30
C HIS A 34 10.84 -5.09 3.62
N ASN A 35 11.37 -4.01 3.04
CA ASN A 35 10.98 -2.64 3.34
C ASN A 35 10.47 -1.91 2.09
N SER A 36 10.07 -2.64 1.05
CA SER A 36 9.58 -2.08 -0.21
C SER A 36 8.49 -2.96 -0.81
N TYR A 37 7.86 -2.50 -1.87
CA TYR A 37 6.85 -3.26 -2.63
C TYR A 37 5.60 -3.69 -1.83
N GLY A 38 5.24 -2.92 -0.78
CA GLY A 38 4.02 -3.17 -0.01
C GLY A 38 4.21 -3.88 1.33
N SER A 39 5.44 -4.08 1.79
CA SER A 39 5.72 -4.61 3.14
C SER A 39 5.68 -3.53 4.23
N THR A 40 4.73 -2.65 4.16
CA THR A 40 4.63 -1.43 4.99
C THR A 40 3.99 -1.65 6.37
N TRP A 41 3.44 -2.83 6.66
CA TRP A 41 2.61 -3.07 7.84
C TRP A 41 3.32 -2.86 9.17
N ASP A 42 4.56 -3.36 9.31
CA ASP A 42 5.27 -3.30 10.60
C ASP A 42 5.52 -1.84 11.00
N ALA A 43 5.88 -0.97 10.05
CA ALA A 43 6.07 0.46 10.27
C ALA A 43 4.72 1.19 10.50
N TYR A 44 3.68 0.85 9.72
CA TYR A 44 2.34 1.42 9.89
C TYR A 44 1.78 1.20 11.31
N LEU A 45 1.98 0.02 11.87
CA LEU A 45 1.51 -0.29 13.23
C LEU A 45 2.29 0.44 14.34
N CYS A 46 3.38 1.12 13.98
CA CYS A 46 4.13 1.99 14.89
C CYS A 46 3.67 3.46 14.84
N GLU A 47 2.80 3.82 13.89
CA GLU A 47 2.21 5.16 13.88
C GLU A 47 1.28 5.32 15.10
N PRO A 48 1.24 6.49 15.72
CA PRO A 48 0.30 6.77 16.80
C PRO A 48 -1.15 6.54 16.35
N GLU A 49 -2.01 6.04 17.22
CA GLU A 49 -3.42 5.85 16.91
C GLU A 49 -4.08 7.17 16.49
N ASP A 50 -4.96 7.10 15.49
CA ASP A 50 -5.73 8.24 14.96
C ASP A 50 -4.88 9.46 14.58
N SER A 51 -3.68 9.24 14.07
CA SER A 51 -2.72 10.31 13.70
C SER A 51 -2.65 10.59 12.20
N ILE A 52 -3.36 9.81 11.36
CA ILE A 52 -3.30 9.90 9.90
C ILE A 52 -4.58 10.54 9.37
N ASP A 53 -4.44 11.63 8.57
CA ASP A 53 -5.55 12.31 7.90
C ASP A 53 -5.94 11.63 6.60
N VAL A 54 -4.97 11.18 5.82
CA VAL A 54 -5.14 10.63 4.47
C VAL A 54 -4.54 9.23 4.38
N LEU A 55 -5.34 8.27 3.94
CA LEU A 55 -4.83 6.92 3.66
C LEU A 55 -4.83 6.67 2.16
N PHE A 56 -3.64 6.51 1.59
CA PHE A 56 -3.47 6.17 0.18
C PHE A 56 -3.50 4.65 0.01
N LEU A 57 -4.33 4.19 -0.92
CA LEU A 57 -4.49 2.77 -1.23
C LEU A 57 -4.22 2.51 -2.72
N GLY A 58 -3.84 1.31 -3.05
CA GLY A 58 -3.67 0.92 -4.44
C GLY A 58 -2.52 -0.05 -4.65
N SER A 59 -1.95 0.03 -5.84
CA SER A 59 -0.83 -0.79 -6.28
C SER A 59 0.49 -0.01 -6.27
N ARG A 60 1.41 -0.38 -7.17
CA ARG A 60 2.69 0.32 -7.35
C ARG A 60 2.50 1.80 -7.70
N TYR A 61 1.46 2.16 -8.43
CA TYR A 61 1.13 3.55 -8.72
C TYR A 61 0.90 4.38 -7.45
N ALA A 62 0.37 3.78 -6.38
CA ALA A 62 0.21 4.46 -5.11
C ALA A 62 1.54 4.63 -4.36
N TYR A 63 2.33 3.56 -4.20
CA TYR A 63 3.54 3.64 -3.39
C TYR A 63 4.75 4.28 -4.09
N CYS A 64 4.74 4.42 -5.42
CA CYS A 64 5.75 5.20 -6.13
C CYS A 64 5.37 6.68 -6.27
N ASP A 65 4.08 6.97 -6.42
CA ASP A 65 3.63 8.29 -6.86
C ASP A 65 3.33 9.24 -5.69
N TRP A 66 2.96 8.72 -4.50
CA TRP A 66 2.70 9.54 -3.33
C TRP A 66 3.77 9.41 -2.26
N ASN A 67 4.43 10.53 -1.95
CA ASN A 67 5.28 10.69 -0.79
C ASN A 67 4.53 11.48 0.29
N PRO A 68 4.05 10.83 1.36
CA PRO A 68 3.23 11.49 2.38
C PRO A 68 3.93 12.61 3.12
N GLU A 69 5.24 12.53 3.30
CA GLU A 69 6.02 13.57 3.97
C GLU A 69 6.15 14.85 3.12
N ILE A 70 6.26 14.72 1.80
CA ILE A 70 6.24 15.86 0.86
C ILE A 70 4.81 16.45 0.82
N MET A 71 3.78 15.63 0.83
CA MET A 71 2.39 16.11 0.93
C MET A 71 2.18 16.89 2.25
N TYR A 72 2.67 16.35 3.37
CA TYR A 72 2.60 17.03 4.67
C TYR A 72 3.31 18.38 4.63
N ALA A 73 4.50 18.47 4.07
CA ALA A 73 5.23 19.74 3.93
C ALA A 73 4.42 20.81 3.17
N ALA A 74 3.60 20.42 2.19
CA ALA A 74 2.81 21.32 1.37
C ALA A 74 1.45 21.68 1.98
N SER A 75 0.86 20.80 2.81
CA SER A 75 -0.55 20.91 3.24
C SER A 75 -0.74 20.83 4.77
N GLY A 76 0.22 20.29 5.50
CA GLY A 76 0.07 19.92 6.90
C GLY A 76 -0.73 18.64 7.13
N LEU A 77 -1.31 18.03 6.06
CA LEU A 77 -2.07 16.78 6.16
C LEU A 77 -1.11 15.60 6.34
N THR A 78 -1.32 14.82 7.40
CA THR A 78 -0.58 13.58 7.61
C THR A 78 -1.13 12.46 6.73
N GLY A 79 -0.25 11.65 6.15
CA GLY A 79 -0.65 10.60 5.22
C GLY A 79 0.09 9.28 5.43
N TYR A 80 -0.45 8.19 4.88
CA TYR A 80 0.26 6.91 4.82
C TYR A 80 -0.15 6.11 3.58
N VAL A 81 0.81 5.47 2.92
CA VAL A 81 0.55 4.65 1.75
C VAL A 81 0.44 3.17 2.16
N MET A 82 -0.76 2.63 2.04
CA MET A 82 -1.08 1.23 2.30
C MET A 82 -1.28 0.50 0.96
N ALA A 83 -0.22 0.35 0.23
CA ALA A 83 -0.21 -0.22 -1.12
C ALA A 83 0.86 -1.29 -1.27
N GLY A 84 0.71 -2.16 -2.24
CA GLY A 84 1.67 -3.21 -2.55
C GLY A 84 1.76 -3.50 -4.04
N SER A 85 2.86 -4.12 -4.46
CA SER A 85 3.04 -4.51 -5.86
C SER A 85 1.88 -5.37 -6.34
N GLU A 86 1.31 -5.01 -7.50
CA GLU A 86 0.18 -5.73 -8.09
C GLU A 86 -0.97 -5.99 -7.10
N GLN A 87 -1.19 -5.07 -6.16
CA GLN A 87 -2.25 -5.20 -5.16
C GLN A 87 -3.61 -5.03 -5.83
N THR A 88 -4.41 -6.10 -5.80
CA THR A 88 -5.78 -6.09 -6.35
C THR A 88 -6.76 -5.39 -5.40
N PRO A 89 -7.92 -4.91 -5.89
CA PRO A 89 -8.96 -4.32 -5.05
C PRO A 89 -9.44 -5.22 -3.90
N SER A 90 -9.46 -6.55 -4.09
CA SER A 90 -9.76 -7.50 -3.00
C SER A 90 -8.75 -7.41 -1.85
N ILE A 91 -7.45 -7.31 -2.15
CA ILE A 91 -6.41 -7.13 -1.14
C ILE A 91 -6.54 -5.75 -0.49
N THR A 92 -6.79 -4.71 -1.32
CA THR A 92 -6.98 -3.33 -0.87
C THR A 92 -8.12 -3.21 0.15
N TYR A 93 -9.26 -3.89 -0.06
CA TYR A 93 -10.33 -3.96 0.94
C TYR A 93 -9.85 -4.49 2.28
N TRP A 94 -9.10 -5.59 2.28
CA TRP A 94 -8.59 -6.19 3.52
C TRP A 94 -7.51 -5.34 4.18
N TYR A 95 -6.70 -4.62 3.39
CA TYR A 95 -5.74 -3.64 3.88
C TYR A 95 -6.46 -2.50 4.59
N LEU A 96 -7.43 -1.88 3.93
CA LEU A 96 -8.25 -0.82 4.54
C LEU A 96 -8.90 -1.31 5.83
N LYS A 97 -9.58 -2.45 5.79
CA LYS A 97 -10.25 -3.02 6.96
C LYS A 97 -9.31 -3.31 8.13
N GLN A 98 -8.06 -3.66 7.85
CA GLN A 98 -7.04 -3.86 8.87
C GLN A 98 -6.49 -2.53 9.37
N ALA A 99 -6.23 -1.58 8.47
CA ALA A 99 -5.70 -0.27 8.79
C ALA A 99 -6.64 0.54 9.70
N LEU A 100 -7.93 0.49 9.44
CA LEU A 100 -8.97 1.16 10.23
C LEU A 100 -9.18 0.58 11.65
N LYS A 101 -8.33 -0.33 12.12
CA LYS A 101 -8.31 -0.75 13.52
C LYS A 101 -7.53 0.20 14.43
N THR A 102 -6.61 0.95 13.85
CA THR A 102 -5.72 1.85 14.58
C THR A 102 -5.80 3.28 14.09
N GLN A 103 -6.41 3.51 12.92
CA GLN A 103 -6.52 4.83 12.32
C GLN A 103 -7.96 5.13 11.89
N SER A 104 -8.32 6.41 11.93
CA SER A 104 -9.59 6.96 11.46
C SER A 104 -9.29 8.13 10.51
N PRO A 105 -8.82 7.86 9.27
CA PRO A 105 -8.52 8.91 8.31
C PRO A 105 -9.78 9.70 7.95
N LYS A 106 -9.62 10.94 7.50
CA LYS A 106 -10.71 11.77 6.99
C LYS A 106 -11.10 11.36 5.58
N VAL A 107 -10.08 10.96 4.81
CA VAL A 107 -10.24 10.57 3.42
C VAL A 107 -9.35 9.38 3.09
N VAL A 108 -9.88 8.49 2.28
CA VAL A 108 -9.17 7.43 1.58
C VAL A 108 -9.01 7.85 0.12
N VAL A 109 -7.78 7.86 -0.37
CA VAL A 109 -7.47 8.07 -1.79
C VAL A 109 -7.02 6.74 -2.38
N MET A 110 -7.82 6.18 -3.28
CA MET A 110 -7.55 4.89 -3.90
C MET A 110 -7.09 5.06 -5.34
N GLU A 111 -5.89 4.59 -5.65
CA GLU A 111 -5.40 4.54 -7.03
C GLU A 111 -6.08 3.38 -7.79
N GLY A 112 -6.67 3.69 -8.94
CA GLY A 112 -7.62 2.82 -9.64
C GLY A 112 -7.03 1.95 -10.75
N SER A 113 -5.74 2.01 -11.08
CA SER A 113 -5.15 1.17 -12.14
C SER A 113 -5.31 -0.33 -11.86
N SER A 114 -5.47 -0.69 -10.60
CA SER A 114 -5.67 -2.09 -10.17
C SER A 114 -6.99 -2.70 -10.61
N PHE A 115 -7.99 -1.91 -11.02
CA PHE A 115 -9.22 -2.42 -11.62
C PHE A 115 -8.98 -3.15 -12.94
N PHE A 116 -7.87 -2.87 -13.60
CA PHE A 116 -7.49 -3.47 -14.88
C PHE A 116 -6.57 -4.69 -14.76
N PHE A 117 -6.32 -5.17 -13.53
CA PHE A 117 -5.47 -6.31 -13.28
C PHE A 117 -6.21 -7.64 -13.49
N GLU A 118 -5.44 -8.70 -13.71
CA GLU A 118 -5.94 -10.07 -13.62
C GLU A 118 -6.40 -10.38 -12.19
N MET A 119 -7.26 -11.38 -12.04
CA MET A 119 -7.83 -11.79 -10.74
C MET A 119 -6.76 -12.15 -9.70
N TYR A 120 -5.69 -12.79 -10.15
CA TYR A 120 -4.57 -13.19 -9.31
C TYR A 120 -3.26 -12.62 -9.86
N GLN A 121 -2.41 -12.16 -8.96
CA GLN A 121 -1.18 -11.47 -9.28
C GLN A 121 0.04 -12.16 -8.65
N ASN A 122 1.22 -11.97 -9.24
CA ASN A 122 2.46 -12.60 -8.76
C ASN A 122 2.82 -12.18 -7.34
N TYR A 123 2.53 -10.94 -6.96
CA TYR A 123 2.85 -10.38 -5.65
C TYR A 123 1.77 -10.59 -4.57
N THR A 124 0.70 -11.31 -4.89
CA THR A 124 -0.36 -11.66 -3.91
C THR A 124 0.21 -12.28 -2.63
N GLN A 125 1.22 -13.14 -2.77
CA GLN A 125 1.88 -13.76 -1.62
C GLN A 125 2.54 -12.71 -0.71
N ILE A 126 3.31 -11.77 -1.26
CA ILE A 126 4.00 -10.74 -0.48
C ILE A 126 2.96 -9.87 0.23
N ASN A 127 1.97 -9.37 -0.49
CA ASN A 127 0.93 -8.53 0.09
C ASN A 127 0.24 -9.20 1.28
N LEU A 128 -0.15 -10.48 1.15
CA LEU A 128 -0.87 -11.20 2.20
C LEU A 128 0.03 -11.69 3.35
N ASP A 129 1.29 -12.03 3.07
CA ASP A 129 2.19 -12.56 4.09
C ASP A 129 2.65 -11.49 5.09
N TYR A 130 2.79 -10.24 4.64
CA TYR A 130 3.17 -9.13 5.51
C TYR A 130 1.99 -8.53 6.29
N MET A 131 0.74 -8.85 5.95
CA MET A 131 -0.41 -8.44 6.76
C MET A 131 -0.29 -8.95 8.21
N PRO A 132 -0.71 -8.16 9.21
CA PRO A 132 -0.78 -8.59 10.60
C PRO A 132 -1.59 -9.89 10.75
N ARG A 133 -1.07 -10.85 11.51
CA ARG A 133 -1.77 -12.11 11.76
C ARG A 133 -3.11 -11.88 12.45
N GLY A 134 -4.15 -12.54 11.97
CA GLY A 134 -5.49 -12.42 12.53
C GLY A 134 -6.59 -12.76 11.54
N ILE A 135 -7.81 -12.47 11.94
CA ILE A 135 -9.00 -12.84 11.15
C ILE A 135 -9.07 -12.12 9.79
N ASN A 136 -8.61 -10.87 9.73
CA ASN A 136 -8.61 -10.12 8.47
C ASN A 136 -7.64 -10.75 7.47
N ARG A 137 -6.40 -11.08 7.90
CA ARG A 137 -5.44 -11.79 7.04
C ARG A 137 -5.97 -13.16 6.60
N ALA A 138 -6.55 -13.92 7.52
CA ALA A 138 -7.12 -15.22 7.18
C ALA A 138 -8.23 -15.12 6.12
N ARG A 139 -9.10 -14.13 6.25
CA ARG A 139 -10.15 -13.86 5.26
C ARG A 139 -9.58 -13.31 3.95
N ALA A 140 -8.58 -12.45 3.99
CA ALA A 140 -7.87 -11.96 2.81
C ALA A 140 -7.25 -13.10 2.00
N ILE A 141 -6.63 -14.08 2.66
CA ILE A 141 -6.08 -15.28 2.00
C ILE A 141 -7.19 -16.06 1.29
N LEU A 142 -8.35 -16.24 1.93
CA LEU A 142 -9.47 -16.97 1.34
C LEU A 142 -10.15 -16.22 0.20
N ASP A 143 -10.14 -14.90 0.23
CA ASP A 143 -10.79 -14.04 -0.75
C ASP A 143 -9.90 -13.75 -1.97
N ALA A 144 -8.64 -13.39 -1.73
CA ALA A 144 -7.77 -12.81 -2.75
C ALA A 144 -6.66 -13.73 -3.26
N ALA A 145 -6.39 -14.88 -2.60
CA ALA A 145 -5.34 -15.80 -3.05
C ALA A 145 -5.88 -16.94 -3.91
N GLU A 146 -5.04 -17.38 -4.86
CA GLU A 146 -5.29 -18.60 -5.63
C GLU A 146 -5.54 -19.81 -4.69
N PRO A 147 -6.54 -20.64 -4.98
CA PRO A 147 -6.94 -21.73 -4.10
C PRO A 147 -5.81 -22.70 -3.70
N ASP A 148 -4.92 -23.01 -4.62
CA ASP A 148 -3.77 -23.91 -4.43
C ASP A 148 -2.65 -23.27 -3.59
N LYS A 149 -2.53 -21.95 -3.54
CA LYS A 149 -1.54 -21.21 -2.76
C LYS A 149 -1.99 -20.89 -1.33
N ARG A 150 -3.28 -20.99 -1.02
CA ARG A 150 -3.86 -20.61 0.29
C ARG A 150 -3.21 -21.29 1.47
N LEU A 151 -2.97 -22.61 1.37
CA LEU A 151 -2.37 -23.37 2.45
C LEU A 151 -0.96 -22.87 2.80
N GLY A 152 -0.16 -22.55 1.79
CA GLY A 152 1.17 -21.99 1.98
C GLY A 152 1.14 -20.61 2.67
N LEU A 153 0.15 -19.77 2.35
CA LEU A 153 -0.04 -18.47 2.97
C LEU A 153 -0.45 -18.56 4.46
N PHE A 154 -1.16 -19.61 4.86
CA PHE A 154 -1.42 -19.87 6.28
C PHE A 154 -0.15 -20.34 7.02
N PHE A 155 0.74 -21.04 6.31
CA PHE A 155 1.99 -21.60 6.83
C PHE A 155 3.19 -21.09 6.04
N ASN A 156 3.57 -19.83 6.27
CA ASN A 156 4.61 -19.14 5.49
C ASN A 156 5.98 -19.84 5.47
N LEU A 157 6.29 -20.71 6.44
CA LEU A 157 7.45 -21.58 6.36
C LEU A 157 7.46 -22.48 5.11
N TYR A 158 6.30 -22.77 4.53
CA TYR A 158 6.19 -23.50 3.28
C TYR A 158 6.88 -22.75 2.12
N PHE A 159 6.75 -21.42 2.08
CA PHE A 159 7.42 -20.59 1.06
C PHE A 159 8.88 -20.32 1.37
N TYR A 160 9.23 -20.15 2.65
CA TYR A 160 10.54 -19.65 3.06
C TYR A 160 11.45 -20.73 3.64
N HIS A 161 11.07 -22.00 3.58
CA HIS A 161 11.82 -23.09 4.23
C HIS A 161 13.26 -23.22 3.73
N ASP A 162 13.55 -22.85 2.48
CA ASP A 162 14.90 -22.92 1.92
C ASP A 162 15.81 -21.73 2.30
N ARG A 163 15.23 -20.66 2.87
CA ARG A 163 15.98 -19.46 3.27
C ARG A 163 16.99 -19.67 4.41
N TRP A 164 16.94 -20.80 5.07
CA TRP A 164 17.93 -21.11 6.11
C TRP A 164 19.38 -20.99 5.65
N LYS A 165 19.64 -21.07 4.34
CA LYS A 165 20.97 -20.89 3.71
C LYS A 165 21.39 -19.41 3.56
N GLU A 166 20.43 -18.50 3.65
CA GLU A 166 20.59 -17.07 3.34
C GLU A 166 20.33 -16.19 4.57
N LEU A 167 20.14 -16.80 5.74
CA LEU A 167 19.83 -16.06 6.96
C LEU A 167 20.94 -15.13 7.36
N THR A 168 20.57 -13.89 7.67
CA THR A 168 21.43 -12.84 8.16
C THR A 168 21.26 -12.63 9.67
N ARG A 169 22.11 -11.78 10.26
CA ARG A 169 21.92 -11.35 11.66
C ARG A 169 20.64 -10.55 11.84
N GLU A 170 20.22 -9.80 10.84
CA GLU A 170 18.99 -9.01 10.85
C GLU A 170 17.75 -9.91 10.91
N ASP A 171 17.77 -11.03 10.20
CA ASP A 171 16.67 -12.01 10.25
C ASP A 171 16.45 -12.56 11.67
N ILE A 172 17.51 -12.75 12.43
CA ILE A 172 17.44 -13.21 13.82
C ILE A 172 17.06 -12.04 14.75
N ALA A 173 17.58 -10.84 14.47
CA ALA A 173 17.30 -9.66 15.28
C ALA A 173 15.82 -9.29 15.32
N LYS A 174 15.04 -9.62 14.27
CA LYS A 174 13.56 -9.42 14.25
C LYS A 174 12.82 -10.05 15.43
N LEU A 175 13.39 -11.04 16.10
CA LEU A 175 12.77 -11.62 17.30
C LEU A 175 12.80 -10.70 18.53
N ILE A 176 13.77 -9.79 18.58
CA ILE A 176 14.06 -8.97 19.75
C ILE A 176 14.07 -7.47 19.45
N THR A 177 14.16 -7.09 18.18
CA THR A 177 14.14 -5.68 17.77
C THR A 177 12.70 -5.30 17.44
N PRO A 178 12.10 -4.36 18.19
CA PRO A 178 10.77 -3.86 17.84
C PRO A 178 10.80 -3.16 16.49
N ALA A 179 9.68 -3.21 15.76
CA ALA A 179 9.47 -2.36 14.61
C ALA A 179 9.51 -0.88 15.02
N SER A 180 9.84 -0.01 14.10
CA SER A 180 9.82 1.44 14.27
C SER A 180 8.98 2.08 13.17
N ALA A 181 8.46 3.27 13.41
CA ALA A 181 7.89 4.11 12.38
C ALA A 181 8.93 4.38 11.29
N ASP A 182 8.45 4.55 10.07
CA ASP A 182 9.27 4.73 8.87
C ASP A 182 9.04 6.14 8.29
N VAL A 183 10.11 6.86 8.04
CA VAL A 183 10.09 8.16 7.34
C VAL A 183 9.51 8.06 5.93
N ASN A 184 9.49 6.88 5.35
CA ASN A 184 8.89 6.67 4.02
C ASN A 184 7.35 6.68 4.07
N LYS A 185 6.73 6.42 5.21
CA LYS A 185 5.26 6.34 5.36
C LYS A 185 4.60 5.46 4.28
N GLY A 186 5.26 4.37 3.92
CA GLY A 186 4.81 3.46 2.86
C GLY A 186 5.19 3.86 1.43
N TYR A 187 5.80 5.02 1.22
CA TYR A 187 6.37 5.43 -0.06
C TYR A 187 7.61 4.59 -0.40
N THR A 188 7.79 4.27 -1.67
CA THR A 188 8.99 3.60 -2.17
C THR A 188 9.79 4.54 -3.05
N TYR A 189 10.97 4.92 -2.58
CA TYR A 189 11.90 5.79 -3.31
C TYR A 189 12.43 5.11 -4.57
N VAL A 190 12.25 5.77 -5.72
CA VAL A 190 12.81 5.39 -7.02
C VAL A 190 13.25 6.66 -7.75
N ASP A 191 14.52 6.74 -8.13
CA ASP A 191 15.12 7.94 -8.72
C ASP A 191 15.58 7.78 -10.18
N ASN A 192 15.44 6.59 -10.75
CA ASN A 192 15.73 6.35 -12.15
C ASN A 192 14.85 7.26 -13.03
N VAL A 193 15.44 7.78 -14.10
CA VAL A 193 14.74 8.61 -15.08
C VAL A 193 14.48 7.77 -16.33
N TYR A 194 13.22 7.66 -16.70
CA TYR A 194 12.78 7.06 -17.96
C TYR A 194 12.76 8.13 -19.06
N ASP A 195 13.68 8.00 -20.02
CA ASP A 195 13.76 8.97 -21.12
C ASP A 195 12.63 8.73 -22.14
N THR A 196 11.63 9.59 -22.08
CA THR A 196 10.52 9.59 -23.04
C THR A 196 10.77 10.48 -24.25
N LYS A 197 11.97 11.04 -24.40
CA LYS A 197 12.28 12.06 -25.40
C LYS A 197 11.96 11.58 -26.82
N GLY A 198 11.02 12.26 -27.47
CA GLY A 198 10.54 11.91 -28.81
C GLY A 198 9.51 10.76 -28.83
N SER A 199 9.09 10.27 -27.67
CA SER A 199 8.01 9.31 -27.54
C SER A 199 6.68 10.00 -27.25
N THR A 200 5.58 9.38 -27.67
CA THR A 200 4.22 9.79 -27.30
C THR A 200 3.66 8.80 -26.27
N PRO A 201 2.75 9.25 -25.37
CA PRO A 201 2.01 8.34 -24.53
C PRO A 201 1.42 7.18 -25.37
N TYR A 202 1.52 5.98 -24.85
CA TYR A 202 1.00 4.80 -25.55
C TYR A 202 -0.18 4.21 -24.79
N HIS A 203 -1.12 3.65 -25.55
CA HIS A 203 -2.27 3.02 -24.95
C HIS A 203 -1.95 1.58 -24.52
N ARG A 204 -2.27 1.30 -23.24
CA ARG A 204 -2.22 -0.03 -22.66
C ARG A 204 -3.62 -0.67 -22.81
N GLU A 205 -3.65 -1.89 -23.28
CA GLU A 205 -4.87 -2.68 -23.20
C GLU A 205 -5.06 -3.20 -21.76
N PRO A 206 -6.24 -2.99 -21.17
CA PRO A 206 -6.54 -3.59 -19.87
C PRO A 206 -6.68 -5.12 -20.00
N SER A 207 -6.69 -5.81 -18.87
CA SER A 207 -7.06 -7.22 -18.85
C SER A 207 -8.42 -7.44 -19.51
N LYS A 208 -8.52 -8.49 -20.32
CA LYS A 208 -9.79 -8.93 -20.94
C LYS A 208 -10.59 -9.89 -20.04
N ASP A 209 -10.08 -10.14 -18.83
CA ASP A 209 -10.75 -10.97 -17.83
C ASP A 209 -11.93 -10.23 -17.21
N THR A 210 -13.10 -10.46 -17.78
CA THR A 210 -14.35 -9.84 -17.31
C THR A 210 -14.76 -10.34 -15.92
N GLU A 211 -14.36 -11.54 -15.52
CA GLU A 211 -14.62 -12.09 -14.19
C GLU A 211 -13.74 -11.37 -13.14
N ALA A 212 -12.45 -11.14 -13.47
CA ALA A 212 -11.57 -10.34 -12.62
C ALA A 212 -12.11 -8.93 -12.42
N TYR A 213 -12.51 -8.26 -13.51
CA TYR A 213 -13.08 -6.92 -13.43
C TYR A 213 -14.33 -6.86 -12.55
N ALA A 214 -15.27 -7.81 -12.73
CA ALA A 214 -16.47 -7.89 -11.90
C ALA A 214 -16.12 -8.09 -10.42
N LYS A 215 -15.16 -8.96 -10.11
CA LYS A 215 -14.68 -9.17 -8.74
C LYS A 215 -14.01 -7.92 -8.15
N HIS A 216 -13.30 -7.15 -8.97
CA HIS A 216 -12.69 -5.89 -8.54
C HIS A 216 -13.76 -4.84 -8.18
N LEU A 217 -14.85 -4.77 -8.95
CA LEU A 217 -16.00 -3.91 -8.64
C LEU A 217 -16.72 -4.35 -7.35
N GLU A 218 -16.91 -5.65 -7.12
CA GLU A 218 -17.44 -6.17 -5.84
C GLU A 218 -16.55 -5.80 -4.64
N ALA A 219 -15.24 -5.79 -4.83
CA ALA A 219 -14.29 -5.36 -3.80
C ALA A 219 -14.38 -3.85 -3.55
N PHE A 220 -14.56 -3.06 -4.60
CA PHE A 220 -14.77 -1.61 -4.50
C PHE A 220 -16.07 -1.29 -3.74
N GLU A 221 -17.18 -1.97 -4.02
CA GLU A 221 -18.43 -1.82 -3.28
C GLU A 221 -18.20 -1.98 -1.77
N LYS A 222 -17.45 -3.04 -1.37
CA LYS A 222 -17.10 -3.25 0.05
C LYS A 222 -16.19 -2.16 0.62
N ILE A 223 -15.31 -1.57 -0.20
CA ILE A 223 -14.47 -0.43 0.21
C ILE A 223 -15.33 0.79 0.44
N ALA A 224 -16.22 1.12 -0.50
CA ALA A 224 -17.13 2.25 -0.41
C ALA A 224 -18.08 2.13 0.80
N GLU A 225 -18.71 0.95 0.98
CA GLU A 225 -19.54 0.66 2.16
C GLU A 225 -18.75 0.86 3.46
N LEU A 226 -17.51 0.34 3.53
CA LEU A 226 -16.68 0.47 4.72
C LEU A 226 -16.30 1.92 5.02
N CYS A 227 -16.01 2.73 3.99
CA CYS A 227 -15.77 4.15 4.13
C CYS A 227 -17.03 4.88 4.62
N GLY A 228 -18.17 4.65 3.98
CA GLY A 228 -19.45 5.24 4.37
C GLY A 228 -19.87 4.90 5.80
N ASP A 229 -19.73 3.63 6.21
CA ASP A 229 -20.00 3.17 7.58
C ASP A 229 -19.13 3.88 8.63
N LYS A 230 -17.96 4.35 8.25
CA LYS A 230 -16.99 5.02 9.10
C LYS A 230 -17.02 6.55 8.98
N GLY A 231 -17.81 7.10 8.05
CA GLY A 231 -17.83 8.53 7.76
C GLY A 231 -16.51 9.02 7.17
N ILE A 232 -15.86 8.21 6.35
CA ILE A 232 -14.60 8.48 5.66
C ILE A 232 -14.94 8.77 4.20
N ASP A 233 -14.47 9.89 3.67
CA ASP A 233 -14.64 10.21 2.25
C ASP A 233 -13.77 9.30 1.38
N LEU A 234 -14.25 8.96 0.19
CA LEU A 234 -13.53 8.11 -0.76
C LEU A 234 -13.28 8.89 -2.06
N ILE A 235 -12.01 9.00 -2.43
CA ILE A 235 -11.58 9.55 -3.71
C ILE A 235 -10.90 8.41 -4.48
N VAL A 236 -11.32 8.17 -5.72
CA VAL A 236 -10.61 7.26 -6.63
C VAL A 236 -9.86 8.08 -7.65
N THR A 237 -8.58 7.79 -7.85
CA THR A 237 -7.73 8.50 -8.82
C THR A 237 -7.23 7.54 -9.89
N ILE A 238 -7.03 8.03 -11.11
CA ILE A 238 -6.10 7.42 -12.05
C ILE A 238 -4.90 8.35 -12.13
N ASN A 239 -3.79 7.94 -11.54
CA ASN A 239 -2.60 8.77 -11.42
C ASN A 239 -1.96 9.09 -12.77
N PRO A 240 -1.15 10.17 -12.87
CA PRO A 240 -0.43 10.52 -14.09
C PRO A 240 0.42 9.35 -14.58
N THR A 241 0.23 8.97 -15.85
CA THR A 241 0.93 7.83 -16.43
C THR A 241 1.18 8.02 -17.91
N PHE A 242 2.37 7.64 -18.37
CA PHE A 242 2.70 7.65 -19.79
C PHE A 242 2.06 6.45 -20.54
N SER A 243 1.77 5.37 -19.82
CA SER A 243 1.07 4.17 -20.31
C SER A 243 -0.41 4.24 -19.96
N GLN A 244 -1.19 4.89 -20.79
CA GLN A 244 -2.61 5.18 -20.59
C GLN A 244 -3.51 4.08 -21.16
N CYS A 245 -4.72 3.95 -20.64
CA CYS A 245 -5.80 3.28 -21.34
C CYS A 245 -6.50 4.25 -22.31
N SER A 246 -7.35 3.73 -23.22
CA SER A 246 -8.14 4.61 -24.06
C SER A 246 -9.20 5.36 -23.22
N PRO A 247 -9.64 6.55 -23.65
CA PRO A 247 -10.66 7.31 -22.93
C PRO A 247 -11.93 6.52 -22.62
N GLU A 248 -12.40 5.70 -23.55
CA GLU A 248 -13.61 4.90 -23.37
C GLU A 248 -13.50 3.89 -22.24
N ILE A 249 -12.28 3.44 -21.93
CA ILE A 249 -12.01 2.53 -20.81
C ILE A 249 -12.11 3.27 -19.48
N TYR A 250 -11.57 4.49 -19.43
CA TYR A 250 -11.67 5.34 -18.24
C TYR A 250 -13.10 5.80 -18.00
N ASP A 251 -13.82 6.22 -19.07
CA ASP A 251 -15.25 6.59 -18.99
C ASP A 251 -16.11 5.43 -18.46
N LYS A 252 -15.81 4.21 -18.94
CA LYS A 252 -16.49 3.02 -18.42
C LYS A 252 -16.18 2.78 -16.96
N LEU A 253 -14.92 2.90 -16.53
CA LEU A 253 -14.53 2.72 -15.15
C LEU A 253 -15.23 3.75 -14.26
N GLU A 254 -15.15 5.03 -14.59
CA GLU A 254 -15.84 6.11 -13.86
C GLU A 254 -17.34 5.83 -13.70
N LYS A 255 -18.00 5.48 -14.80
CA LYS A 255 -19.42 5.14 -14.77
C LYS A 255 -19.74 3.97 -13.87
N ASP A 256 -18.93 2.89 -13.91
CA ASP A 256 -19.15 1.71 -13.08
C ASP A 256 -18.92 2.05 -11.60
N LEU A 257 -17.86 2.81 -11.27
CA LEU A 257 -17.55 3.20 -9.89
C LEU A 257 -18.57 4.17 -9.32
N THR A 258 -18.95 5.21 -10.07
CA THR A 258 -19.98 6.19 -9.64
C THR A 258 -21.36 5.56 -9.58
N GLY A 259 -21.62 4.50 -10.36
CA GLY A 259 -22.85 3.71 -10.25
C GLY A 259 -22.92 2.89 -8.97
N ILE A 260 -21.78 2.46 -8.42
CA ILE A 260 -21.68 1.71 -7.16
C ILE A 260 -21.67 2.67 -5.94
N ALA A 261 -20.87 3.73 -6.01
CA ALA A 261 -20.65 4.69 -4.94
C ALA A 261 -20.78 6.13 -5.48
N PRO A 262 -22.03 6.65 -5.61
CA PRO A 262 -22.27 8.00 -6.15
C PRO A 262 -21.68 9.13 -5.31
N GLU A 263 -21.37 8.86 -4.04
CA GLU A 263 -20.74 9.80 -3.11
C GLU A 263 -19.20 9.82 -3.21
N ALA A 264 -18.59 8.86 -3.91
CA ALA A 264 -17.14 8.85 -4.11
C ALA A 264 -16.75 9.80 -5.24
N ASP A 265 -15.69 10.57 -5.02
CA ASP A 265 -15.09 11.40 -6.07
C ASP A 265 -14.25 10.53 -7.01
N PHE A 266 -14.28 10.83 -8.30
CA PHE A 266 -13.41 10.22 -9.29
C PHE A 266 -12.55 11.29 -9.99
N GLU A 267 -11.23 11.14 -9.90
CA GLU A 267 -10.24 12.09 -10.44
C GLU A 267 -9.40 11.40 -11.52
N LEU A 268 -9.70 11.67 -12.79
CA LEU A 268 -8.93 11.15 -13.92
C LEU A 268 -7.73 12.06 -14.19
N LEU A 269 -6.57 11.71 -13.64
CA LEU A 269 -5.33 12.48 -13.73
C LEU A 269 -4.32 11.85 -14.70
N ALA A 270 -4.70 10.82 -15.44
CA ALA A 270 -3.80 10.06 -16.31
C ALA A 270 -2.99 10.93 -17.28
N ASP A 271 -3.56 12.01 -17.78
CA ASP A 271 -2.93 12.95 -18.72
C ASP A 271 -2.73 14.38 -18.13
N SER A 272 -2.86 14.54 -16.81
CA SER A 272 -2.76 15.85 -16.13
C SER A 272 -1.31 16.30 -15.88
N PHE A 273 -0.38 15.96 -16.76
CA PHE A 273 1.05 16.29 -16.60
C PHE A 273 1.28 17.80 -16.49
N ASP A 274 0.70 18.59 -17.39
CA ASP A 274 0.87 20.05 -17.42
C ASP A 274 0.23 20.74 -16.21
N GLU A 275 -0.95 20.27 -15.78
CA GLU A 275 -1.66 20.81 -14.61
C GLU A 275 -0.87 20.61 -13.32
N ILE A 276 -0.27 19.43 -13.16
CA ILE A 276 0.54 19.05 -12.00
C ILE A 276 1.95 19.64 -12.08
N GLY A 277 2.38 20.05 -13.29
CA GLY A 277 3.73 20.56 -13.56
C GLY A 277 4.77 19.44 -13.69
N LEU A 278 4.33 18.26 -14.17
CA LEU A 278 5.21 17.12 -14.44
C LEU A 278 5.92 17.27 -15.79
N ASP A 279 7.19 16.91 -15.82
CA ASP A 279 8.00 16.80 -17.04
C ASP A 279 8.14 15.31 -17.39
N ILE A 280 7.45 14.86 -18.45
CA ILE A 280 7.47 13.47 -18.89
C ILE A 280 8.86 12.95 -19.29
N SER A 281 9.81 13.86 -19.60
CA SER A 281 11.20 13.49 -19.92
C SER A 281 12.09 13.29 -18.69
N ARG A 282 11.61 13.65 -17.49
CA ARG A 282 12.41 13.65 -16.26
C ARG A 282 11.71 12.96 -15.08
N ASP A 283 10.40 13.11 -14.96
CA ASP A 283 9.64 12.81 -13.73
C ASP A 283 9.05 11.39 -13.71
N LEU A 284 9.40 10.58 -14.69
CA LEU A 284 8.95 9.19 -14.80
C LEU A 284 10.08 8.19 -14.44
N TYR A 285 9.71 7.13 -13.73
CA TYR A 285 10.57 5.99 -13.43
C TYR A 285 10.57 4.95 -14.57
N ASP A 286 9.40 4.71 -15.13
CA ASP A 286 9.14 3.87 -16.29
C ASP A 286 7.91 4.40 -17.04
N GLY A 287 7.33 3.64 -17.96
CA GLY A 287 6.14 4.06 -18.71
C GLY A 287 4.87 4.21 -17.88
N GLY A 288 4.85 3.78 -16.62
CA GLY A 288 3.64 3.75 -15.80
C GLY A 288 3.73 4.59 -14.53
N HIS A 289 4.92 4.81 -13.98
CA HIS A 289 5.09 5.31 -12.62
C HIS A 289 5.95 6.55 -12.58
N LEU A 290 5.65 7.42 -11.62
CA LEU A 290 6.48 8.57 -11.31
C LEU A 290 7.77 8.11 -10.61
N ASN A 291 8.86 8.83 -10.86
CA ASN A 291 10.06 8.73 -10.04
C ASN A 291 9.99 9.72 -8.87
N PHE A 292 11.05 9.81 -8.07
CA PHE A 292 11.12 10.70 -6.92
C PHE A 292 10.80 12.17 -7.28
N TYR A 293 11.27 12.67 -8.40
CA TYR A 293 11.03 14.07 -8.82
C TYR A 293 9.56 14.30 -9.16
N GLY A 294 8.95 13.38 -9.89
CA GLY A 294 7.53 13.40 -10.21
C GLY A 294 6.66 13.20 -8.97
N ALA A 295 7.03 12.25 -8.11
CA ALA A 295 6.33 12.00 -6.85
C ALA A 295 6.32 13.22 -5.92
N CYS A 296 7.41 13.99 -5.84
CA CYS A 296 7.43 15.23 -5.08
C CYS A 296 6.38 16.22 -5.60
N LYS A 297 6.35 16.48 -6.91
CA LYS A 297 5.40 17.41 -7.53
C LYS A 297 3.96 16.94 -7.36
N PHE A 298 3.71 15.67 -7.60
CA PHE A 298 2.37 15.10 -7.49
C PHE A 298 1.87 15.07 -6.04
N SER A 299 2.74 14.80 -5.09
CA SER A 299 2.38 14.82 -3.66
C SER A 299 2.07 16.23 -3.17
N GLU A 300 2.84 17.24 -3.60
CA GLU A 300 2.55 18.65 -3.31
C GLU A 300 1.22 19.09 -3.93
N TRP A 301 0.95 18.68 -5.19
CA TRP A 301 -0.30 18.96 -5.88
C TRP A 301 -1.47 18.28 -5.18
N THR A 302 -1.33 16.99 -4.82
CA THR A 302 -2.36 16.23 -4.09
C THR A 302 -2.68 16.88 -2.74
N GLY A 303 -1.67 17.32 -1.99
CA GLY A 303 -1.88 18.03 -0.73
C GLY A 303 -2.70 19.31 -0.89
N LYS A 304 -2.43 20.11 -1.91
CA LYS A 304 -3.19 21.33 -2.24
C LYS A 304 -4.62 20.99 -2.69
N MET A 305 -4.79 20.02 -3.57
CA MET A 305 -6.09 19.52 -4.03
C MET A 305 -6.97 19.10 -2.85
N LEU A 306 -6.41 18.38 -1.88
CA LEU A 306 -7.14 17.99 -0.68
C LEU A 306 -7.54 19.19 0.20
N LEU A 307 -6.67 20.21 0.35
CA LEU A 307 -7.02 21.45 1.04
C LEU A 307 -8.14 22.21 0.31
N ASP A 308 -8.09 22.28 -1.02
CA ASP A 308 -9.11 22.94 -1.85
C ASP A 308 -10.47 22.20 -1.78
N LYS A 309 -10.46 20.88 -1.59
CA LYS A 309 -11.66 20.06 -1.29
C LYS A 309 -12.17 20.26 0.14
N GLY A 310 -11.49 21.02 0.99
CA GLY A 310 -11.91 21.40 2.35
C GLY A 310 -11.35 20.50 3.46
N TYR A 311 -10.46 19.56 3.15
CA TYR A 311 -9.79 18.80 4.20
C TYR A 311 -8.81 19.72 4.95
N SER A 312 -8.65 19.47 6.25
CA SER A 312 -7.75 20.24 7.10
C SER A 312 -6.95 19.32 7.99
N PRO A 313 -5.71 19.66 8.35
CA PRO A 313 -4.90 18.84 9.27
C PRO A 313 -5.63 18.60 10.59
N ARG A 314 -5.47 17.40 11.15
CA ARG A 314 -5.91 17.11 12.51
C ARG A 314 -4.90 17.67 13.52
N GLU A 315 -5.37 17.91 14.71
CA GLU A 315 -4.49 18.26 15.83
C GLU A 315 -3.58 17.07 16.17
N GLN A 316 -2.28 17.31 16.27
CA GLN A 316 -1.27 16.31 16.55
C GLN A 316 -0.61 16.57 17.91
N THR A 317 -0.04 15.54 18.53
CA THR A 317 0.87 15.73 19.66
C THR A 317 2.15 16.44 19.20
N LYS A 318 2.84 17.13 20.13
CA LYS A 318 4.11 17.81 19.80
C LYS A 318 5.16 16.83 19.28
N GLU A 319 5.21 15.64 19.86
CA GLU A 319 6.13 14.59 19.47
C GLU A 319 5.84 14.10 18.03
N ASN A 320 4.56 13.94 17.71
CA ASN A 320 4.16 13.49 16.38
C ASN A 320 4.38 14.61 15.33
N THR A 321 4.05 15.86 15.66
CA THR A 321 4.37 17.01 14.79
C THR A 321 5.87 17.10 14.51
N ALA A 322 6.72 16.98 15.54
CA ALA A 322 8.17 17.01 15.35
C ALA A 322 8.67 15.86 14.45
N ALA A 323 8.11 14.67 14.59
CA ALA A 323 8.46 13.52 13.73
C ALA A 323 8.09 13.77 12.27
N TRP A 324 6.92 14.37 12.00
CA TRP A 324 6.50 14.76 10.65
C TRP A 324 7.36 15.90 10.09
N ASP A 325 7.69 16.90 10.89
CA ASP A 325 8.56 18.01 10.49
C ASP A 325 9.98 17.51 10.12
N ASP A 326 10.54 16.59 10.91
CA ASP A 326 11.85 15.98 10.65
C ASP A 326 11.82 15.13 9.38
N GLY A 327 10.76 14.33 9.17
CA GLY A 327 10.59 13.50 7.99
C GLY A 327 10.43 14.34 6.72
N ALA A 328 9.58 15.36 6.78
CA ALA A 328 9.39 16.32 5.70
C ALA A 328 10.71 17.03 5.33
N GLN A 329 11.46 17.48 6.33
CA GLN A 329 12.75 18.14 6.11
C GLN A 329 13.78 17.19 5.47
N TYR A 330 13.79 15.91 5.85
CA TYR A 330 14.65 14.90 5.22
C TYR A 330 14.36 14.80 3.72
N TRP A 331 13.08 14.66 3.34
CA TRP A 331 12.69 14.51 1.94
C TRP A 331 12.89 15.79 1.12
N LEU A 332 12.62 16.97 1.71
CA LEU A 332 12.88 18.27 1.06
C LEU A 332 14.37 18.46 0.80
N ASN A 333 15.23 18.16 1.76
CA ASN A 333 16.68 18.24 1.59
C ASN A 333 17.16 17.29 0.48
N LEU A 334 16.62 16.07 0.40
CA LEU A 334 16.95 15.12 -0.65
C LEU A 334 16.57 15.65 -2.02
N ARG A 335 15.37 16.22 -2.16
CA ARG A 335 14.88 16.86 -3.39
C ARG A 335 15.80 18.00 -3.84
N ASP A 336 16.11 18.93 -2.94
CA ASP A 336 16.87 20.15 -3.25
C ASP A 336 18.32 19.82 -3.63
N ASN A 337 18.95 18.82 -2.97
CA ASN A 337 20.27 18.32 -3.32
C ASN A 337 20.28 17.69 -4.71
N ALA A 338 19.26 16.90 -5.05
CA ALA A 338 19.15 16.27 -6.35
C ALA A 338 18.92 17.27 -7.49
N GLN A 339 18.19 18.37 -7.24
CA GLN A 339 18.03 19.46 -8.21
C GLN A 339 19.32 20.23 -8.42
N SER A 340 20.09 20.48 -7.36
CA SER A 340 21.38 21.18 -7.43
C SER A 340 22.46 20.37 -8.18
N ALA A 341 22.39 19.05 -8.13
CA ALA A 341 23.32 18.18 -8.85
C ALA A 341 23.01 18.05 -10.35
N ALA A 342 21.78 18.39 -10.76
CA ALA A 342 21.31 18.31 -12.14
C ALA A 342 21.41 19.66 -12.91
N SER A 343 21.70 20.76 -12.21
CA SER A 343 21.96 22.12 -12.75
C SER A 343 23.43 22.33 -13.01
#